data_c255e89e7c8b0143637d9202c3c00b23
#
_entry.id   c255e89e7c8b0143637d9202c3c00b23
#
_cell.length_a   1.000
_cell.length_b   1.000
_cell.length_c   1.000
_cell.angle_alpha   90.00
_cell.angle_beta   90.00
_cell.angle_gamma   90.00
#
_symmetry.space_group_name_H-M   'P 1'
#
loop_
_entity.id
_entity.type
_entity.pdbx_description
1 polymer ?
#
loop_
_entity_poly.entity_id
_entity_poly.type
_entity_poly.pdbx_seq_one_letter_code
_entity_poly.pdbx_strand_id
1 'polypeptide(L)'
;LSIKKQYLKLEEDLSEINVGLIRLAKPIPEHELFFSINEINTFKFKRVEDILIKGEYFDHSFSRYQAYDKSSKNCYNFISNKSIVSIQKKEQNQLFSDESNIKFLLNLHQDVDYILSNSDMFAEFSLILLPENFVFQTQEYPLSSEEELYQLIQYYE
;
A
#
# COMPACT_ATOMS: atom_id res chain seq x y z
N LEU A 1 -25.59 -5.80 -29.05
CA LEU A 1 -24.89 -6.76 -28.18
C LEU A 1 -23.38 -6.55 -28.15
N SER A 2 -22.75 -6.21 -29.28
CA SER A 2 -21.31 -5.91 -29.35
C SER A 2 -20.93 -4.59 -28.63
N ILE A 3 -21.79 -3.59 -28.72
CA ILE A 3 -21.61 -2.28 -28.05
C ILE A 3 -21.65 -2.43 -26.53
N LYS A 4 -22.52 -3.28 -26.01
CA LYS A 4 -22.64 -3.55 -24.58
C LYS A 4 -21.41 -4.28 -24.01
N LYS A 5 -20.82 -5.17 -24.78
CA LYS A 5 -19.58 -5.86 -24.45
C LYS A 5 -18.37 -4.92 -24.44
N GLN A 6 -18.29 -3.99 -25.39
CA GLN A 6 -17.23 -2.99 -25.43
C GLN A 6 -17.34 -1.99 -24.29
N TYR A 7 -18.54 -1.63 -23.90
CA TYR A 7 -18.79 -0.72 -22.77
C TYR A 7 -18.36 -1.34 -21.44
N LEU A 8 -18.69 -2.61 -21.20
CA LEU A 8 -18.24 -3.33 -20.01
C LEU A 8 -16.72 -3.50 -19.95
N LYS A 9 -16.07 -3.70 -21.08
CA LYS A 9 -14.61 -3.80 -21.16
C LYS A 9 -13.93 -2.46 -20.89
N LEU A 10 -14.52 -1.35 -21.31
CA LEU A 10 -14.05 0.01 -21.00
C LEU A 10 -14.20 0.35 -19.51
N GLU A 11 -15.27 -0.09 -18.86
CA GLU A 11 -15.46 0.09 -17.41
C GLU A 11 -14.46 -0.73 -16.62
N GLU A 12 -14.13 -1.94 -17.05
CA GLU A 12 -13.08 -2.76 -16.43
C GLU A 12 -11.70 -2.13 -16.59
N ASP A 13 -11.38 -1.59 -17.75
CA ASP A 13 -10.12 -0.91 -18.02
C ASP A 13 -9.98 0.40 -17.20
N LEU A 14 -11.09 1.07 -16.90
CA LEU A 14 -11.12 2.29 -16.08
C LEU A 14 -11.06 2.00 -14.57
N SER A 15 -11.14 0.75 -14.14
CA SER A 15 -11.10 0.37 -12.74
C SER A 15 -9.68 0.19 -12.19
N GLU A 16 -8.65 0.23 -13.04
CA GLU A 16 -7.27 0.17 -12.59
C GLU A 16 -6.86 1.45 -11.88
N ILE A 17 -6.10 1.30 -10.79
CA ILE A 17 -5.47 2.40 -10.09
C ILE A 17 -3.96 2.23 -10.11
N ASN A 18 -3.23 3.33 -10.09
CA ASN A 18 -1.79 3.31 -9.95
C ASN A 18 -1.39 3.50 -8.49
N VAL A 19 -0.43 2.71 -8.05
CA VAL A 19 0.22 2.88 -6.75
C VAL A 19 1.72 3.07 -6.96
N GLY A 20 2.38 3.65 -5.98
CA GLY A 20 3.84 3.78 -5.97
C GLY A 20 4.46 2.65 -5.15
N LEU A 21 5.45 1.99 -5.71
CA LEU A 21 6.25 1.00 -4.99
C LEU A 21 7.49 1.67 -4.41
N ILE A 22 7.63 1.61 -3.10
CA ILE A 22 8.70 2.24 -2.35
C ILE A 22 9.65 1.17 -1.83
N ARG A 23 10.92 1.31 -2.18
CA ARG A 23 12.00 0.43 -1.71
C ARG A 23 13.02 1.25 -0.94
N LEU A 24 13.39 0.77 0.24
CA LEU A 24 14.41 1.40 1.07
C LEU A 24 15.81 0.98 0.61
N ALA A 25 16.73 1.92 0.54
CA ALA A 25 18.13 1.63 0.21
C ALA A 25 18.85 0.89 1.32
N LYS A 26 18.38 1.03 2.56
CA LYS A 26 18.89 0.36 3.75
C LYS A 26 17.79 0.23 4.80
N PRO A 27 17.90 -0.71 5.73
CA PRO A 27 16.94 -0.78 6.84
C PRO A 27 16.96 0.53 7.64
N ILE A 28 15.77 1.07 7.87
CA ILE A 28 15.57 2.28 8.67
C ILE A 28 14.31 2.12 9.51
N PRO A 29 14.33 2.48 10.79
CA PRO A 29 13.13 2.45 11.61
C PRO A 29 12.03 3.34 11.03
N GLU A 30 10.81 2.87 11.11
CA GLU A 30 9.65 3.52 10.50
C GLU A 30 9.48 4.96 10.95
N HIS A 31 9.65 5.24 12.25
CA HIS A 31 9.53 6.59 12.80
C HIS A 31 10.62 7.54 12.29
N GLU A 32 11.84 7.02 12.03
CA GLU A 32 12.92 7.83 11.44
C GLU A 32 12.66 8.13 9.98
N LEU A 33 12.16 7.15 9.24
CA LEU A 33 11.80 7.33 7.83
C LEU A 33 10.76 8.43 7.66
N PHE A 34 9.66 8.36 8.40
CA PHE A 34 8.58 9.34 8.28
C PHE A 34 8.93 10.70 8.88
N PHE A 35 9.80 10.74 9.89
CA PHE A 35 10.39 11.99 10.35
C PHE A 35 11.15 12.69 9.20
N SER A 36 12.00 11.94 8.51
CA SER A 36 12.78 12.46 7.37
C SER A 36 11.91 12.91 6.21
N ILE A 37 10.86 12.13 5.88
CA ILE A 37 9.90 12.50 4.84
C ILE A 37 9.16 13.79 5.22
N ASN A 38 8.75 13.91 6.46
CA ASN A 38 8.03 15.10 6.96
C ASN A 38 8.88 16.36 7.00
N GLU A 39 10.21 16.22 7.17
CA GLU A 39 11.13 17.36 7.16
C GLU A 39 11.19 18.07 5.81
N ILE A 40 11.03 17.33 4.71
CA ILE A 40 11.22 17.86 3.36
C ILE A 40 9.91 18.11 2.61
N ASN A 41 8.77 17.80 3.20
CA ASN A 41 7.45 18.06 2.60
C ASN A 41 6.65 19.08 3.40
N THR A 42 5.78 19.81 2.73
CA THR A 42 4.89 20.79 3.40
C THR A 42 3.74 20.11 4.13
N PHE A 43 3.29 18.95 3.64
CA PHE A 43 2.29 18.11 4.31
C PHE A 43 3.01 17.09 5.21
N LYS A 44 2.34 16.64 6.26
CA LYS A 44 2.93 15.77 7.27
C LYS A 44 2.20 14.44 7.33
N PHE A 45 2.96 13.35 7.21
CA PHE A 45 2.46 12.00 7.39
C PHE A 45 2.30 11.70 8.88
N LYS A 46 1.15 11.13 9.22
CA LYS A 46 0.81 10.71 10.60
C LYS A 46 0.48 9.23 10.59
N ARG A 47 0.90 8.54 11.64
CA ARG A 47 0.50 7.16 11.88
C ARG A 47 -1.01 7.12 12.10
N VAL A 48 -1.70 6.32 11.32
CA VAL A 48 -3.15 6.13 11.42
C VAL A 48 -3.45 4.65 11.68
N GLU A 49 -4.73 4.31 11.71
CA GLU A 49 -5.19 2.95 11.93
C GLU A 49 -4.55 1.96 10.96
N ASP A 50 -4.11 0.81 11.49
CA ASP A 50 -3.52 -0.26 10.70
C ASP A 50 -4.54 -0.89 9.75
N ILE A 51 -4.05 -1.39 8.61
CA ILE A 51 -4.83 -2.30 7.80
C ILE A 51 -4.78 -3.68 8.48
N LEU A 52 -5.95 -4.25 8.72
CA LEU A 52 -6.09 -5.57 9.34
C LEU A 52 -6.64 -6.57 8.32
N ILE A 53 -5.92 -7.65 8.12
CA ILE A 53 -6.37 -8.79 7.32
C ILE A 53 -6.54 -9.99 8.25
N LYS A 54 -7.78 -10.46 8.37
CA LYS A 54 -8.12 -11.61 9.20
C LYS A 54 -7.98 -12.89 8.40
N GLY A 55 -7.17 -13.82 8.92
CA GLY A 55 -7.01 -15.16 8.39
C GLY A 55 -7.60 -16.21 9.33
N GLU A 56 -7.48 -17.46 8.94
CA GLU A 56 -7.94 -18.58 9.76
C GLU A 56 -7.03 -18.82 10.97
N TYR A 57 -5.71 -18.79 10.77
CA TYR A 57 -4.70 -19.07 11.79
C TYR A 57 -4.05 -17.82 12.33
N PHE A 58 -3.93 -16.79 11.51
CA PHE A 58 -3.29 -15.52 11.87
C PHE A 58 -4.14 -14.34 11.46
N ASP A 59 -4.14 -13.30 12.28
CA ASP A 59 -4.58 -11.96 11.89
C ASP A 59 -3.33 -11.12 11.66
N HIS A 60 -3.24 -10.48 10.49
CA HIS A 60 -2.08 -9.69 10.08
C HIS A 60 -2.41 -8.20 10.09
N SER A 61 -1.52 -7.41 10.67
CA SER A 61 -1.63 -5.94 10.68
C SER A 61 -0.52 -5.32 9.85
N PHE A 62 -0.89 -4.29 9.09
CA PHE A 62 0.04 -3.53 8.25
C PHE A 62 -0.02 -2.07 8.68
N SER A 63 1.15 -1.47 8.94
CA SER A 63 1.22 -0.07 9.32
C SER A 63 0.80 0.85 8.19
N ARG A 64 0.19 1.97 8.55
CA ARG A 64 -0.28 2.96 7.60
C ARG A 64 0.00 4.38 8.11
N TYR A 65 0.53 5.21 7.21
CA TYR A 65 0.75 6.63 7.43
C TYR A 65 -0.03 7.42 6.40
N GLN A 66 -0.65 8.50 6.83
CA GLN A 66 -1.51 9.31 5.98
C GLN A 66 -1.12 10.77 6.08
N ALA A 67 -1.15 11.47 4.94
CA ALA A 67 -0.97 12.90 4.86
C ALA A 67 -2.01 13.51 3.94
N TYR A 68 -2.49 14.69 4.31
CA TYR A 68 -3.37 15.49 3.47
C TYR A 68 -2.62 16.72 2.97
N ASP A 69 -2.56 16.87 1.64
CA ASP A 69 -1.99 18.03 1.00
C ASP A 69 -3.09 19.01 0.62
N LYS A 70 -3.13 20.13 1.32
CA LYS A 70 -4.13 21.19 1.10
C LYS A 70 -4.01 21.85 -0.27
N SER A 71 -2.78 21.92 -0.81
CA SER A 71 -2.53 22.55 -2.10
C SER A 71 -3.13 21.78 -3.26
N SER A 72 -2.91 20.46 -3.29
CA SER A 72 -3.42 19.57 -4.32
C SER A 72 -4.76 18.94 -3.97
N LYS A 73 -5.21 19.09 -2.72
CA LYS A 73 -6.42 18.45 -2.16
C LYS A 73 -6.37 16.92 -2.25
N ASN A 74 -5.17 16.36 -2.13
CA ASN A 74 -4.92 14.93 -2.19
C ASN A 74 -4.64 14.36 -0.81
N CYS A 75 -5.09 13.13 -0.60
CA CYS A 75 -4.73 12.34 0.56
C CYS A 75 -3.78 11.23 0.13
N TYR A 76 -2.59 11.19 0.73
CA TYR A 76 -1.57 10.20 0.45
C TYR A 76 -1.52 9.18 1.58
N ASN A 77 -1.38 7.90 1.22
CA ASN A 77 -1.20 6.81 2.18
C ASN A 77 0.06 6.03 1.85
N PHE A 78 0.91 5.83 2.86
CA PHE A 78 1.97 4.83 2.85
C PHE A 78 1.50 3.62 3.63
N ILE A 79 1.53 2.46 3.00
CA ILE A 79 1.10 1.20 3.60
C ILE A 79 2.29 0.26 3.60
N SER A 80 2.62 -0.32 4.75
CA SER A 80 3.67 -1.35 4.81
C SER A 80 3.27 -2.56 3.97
N ASN A 81 4.16 -3.02 3.10
CA ASN A 81 3.91 -4.21 2.28
C ASN A 81 4.01 -5.50 3.09
N LYS A 82 4.83 -5.50 4.13
CA LYS A 82 5.02 -6.64 5.04
C LYS A 82 4.23 -6.43 6.31
N SER A 83 3.58 -7.48 6.81
CA SER A 83 2.89 -7.42 8.09
C SER A 83 3.86 -7.10 9.23
N ILE A 84 3.48 -6.14 10.08
CA ILE A 84 4.28 -5.71 11.23
C ILE A 84 3.92 -6.49 12.49
N VAL A 85 2.65 -6.87 12.62
CA VAL A 85 2.14 -7.69 13.71
C VAL A 85 1.27 -8.78 13.12
N SER A 86 1.51 -10.00 13.56
CA SER A 86 0.70 -11.16 13.20
C SER A 86 0.33 -11.90 14.47
N ILE A 87 -0.97 -11.96 14.74
CA ILE A 87 -1.51 -12.60 15.93
C ILE A 87 -2.00 -13.99 15.56
N GLN A 88 -1.42 -15.00 16.20
CA GLN A 88 -1.84 -16.37 16.00
C GLN A 88 -3.16 -16.62 16.75
N LYS A 89 -4.15 -17.12 16.02
CA LYS A 89 -5.48 -17.39 16.54
C LYS A 89 -5.65 -18.85 16.99
N LYS A 90 -5.03 -19.78 16.28
CA LYS A 90 -5.02 -21.21 16.59
C LYS A 90 -3.80 -21.89 16.00
N GLU A 91 -3.44 -23.04 16.54
CA GLU A 91 -2.29 -23.81 16.06
C GLU A 91 -2.54 -24.37 14.65
N GLN A 92 -1.52 -24.27 13.82
CA GLN A 92 -1.48 -24.90 12.51
C GLN A 92 -1.10 -26.37 12.65
N ASN A 93 -2.08 -27.26 12.67
CA ASN A 93 -1.85 -28.70 12.78
C ASN A 93 -1.70 -29.39 11.41
N GLN A 94 -1.80 -28.65 10.32
CA GLN A 94 -1.80 -29.21 8.97
C GLN A 94 -0.50 -28.90 8.25
N LEU A 95 0.12 -29.95 7.70
CA LEU A 95 1.31 -29.86 6.86
C LEU A 95 1.09 -29.05 5.56
N PHE A 96 -0.14 -28.74 5.21
CA PHE A 96 -0.53 -28.09 3.96
C PHE A 96 -1.20 -26.74 4.15
N SER A 97 -1.05 -26.11 5.30
CA SER A 97 -1.58 -24.77 5.51
C SER A 97 -0.66 -23.73 4.87
N ASP A 98 -1.21 -22.89 4.02
CA ASP A 98 -0.50 -21.81 3.36
C ASP A 98 -0.39 -20.54 4.21
N GLU A 99 -1.03 -20.52 5.39
CA GLU A 99 -0.94 -19.35 6.28
C GLU A 99 0.40 -19.29 7.00
N SER A 100 1.06 -18.15 6.90
CA SER A 100 2.33 -17.84 7.54
C SER A 100 2.12 -16.75 8.60
N ASN A 101 3.05 -16.66 9.55
CA ASN A 101 3.10 -15.54 10.50
C ASN A 101 3.51 -14.22 9.83
N ILE A 102 3.98 -14.26 8.60
CA ILE A 102 4.33 -13.08 7.80
C ILE A 102 3.48 -13.09 6.55
N LYS A 103 2.86 -11.95 6.25
CA LYS A 103 2.08 -11.75 5.04
C LYS A 103 2.58 -10.52 4.30
N PHE A 104 2.60 -10.59 2.97
CA PHE A 104 2.87 -9.45 2.09
C PHE A 104 1.60 -9.08 1.34
N LEU A 105 1.33 -7.79 1.21
CA LEU A 105 0.20 -7.30 0.41
C LEU A 105 0.42 -7.57 -1.08
N LEU A 106 1.67 -7.39 -1.55
CA LEU A 106 2.08 -7.73 -2.91
C LEU A 106 3.05 -8.92 -2.85
N ASN A 107 2.54 -10.13 -2.99
CA ASN A 107 3.33 -11.36 -2.92
C ASN A 107 4.39 -11.46 -4.01
N LEU A 108 4.12 -10.91 -5.19
CA LEU A 108 5.05 -10.91 -6.32
C LEU A 108 6.15 -9.85 -6.18
N HIS A 109 6.03 -8.94 -5.22
CA HIS A 109 6.97 -7.85 -4.98
C HIS A 109 7.31 -7.74 -3.50
N GLN A 110 7.87 -8.82 -2.93
CA GLN A 110 8.21 -8.88 -1.51
C GLN A 110 9.38 -7.96 -1.13
N ASP A 111 10.15 -7.51 -2.11
CA ASP A 111 11.23 -6.53 -1.95
C ASP A 111 10.73 -5.09 -1.75
N VAL A 112 9.45 -4.84 -2.00
CA VAL A 112 8.83 -3.53 -1.77
C VAL A 112 8.57 -3.35 -0.27
N ASP A 113 9.03 -2.23 0.27
CA ASP A 113 8.86 -1.92 1.69
C ASP A 113 7.53 -1.23 1.99
N TYR A 114 7.13 -0.28 1.14
CA TYR A 114 5.87 0.46 1.29
C TYR A 114 5.16 0.60 -0.04
N ILE A 115 3.84 0.69 0.05
CA ILE A 115 2.96 0.98 -1.08
C ILE A 115 2.38 2.37 -0.84
N LEU A 116 2.57 3.25 -1.81
CA LEU A 116 2.07 4.62 -1.78
C LEU A 116 0.80 4.70 -2.61
N SER A 117 -0.29 5.14 -2.01
CA SER A 117 -1.55 5.40 -2.71
C SER A 117 -1.97 6.84 -2.58
N ASN A 118 -2.77 7.30 -3.53
CA ASN A 118 -3.31 8.64 -3.60
C ASN A 118 -4.83 8.55 -3.78
N SER A 119 -5.57 9.43 -3.15
CA SER A 119 -7.03 9.52 -3.29
C SER A 119 -7.47 9.99 -4.68
N ASP A 120 -6.58 10.60 -5.46
CA ASP A 120 -6.85 11.02 -6.83
C ASP A 120 -6.67 9.85 -7.80
N MET A 121 -7.59 9.72 -8.75
CA MET A 121 -7.55 8.70 -9.80
C MET A 121 -6.31 8.85 -10.70
N PHE A 122 -5.80 10.07 -10.86
CA PHE A 122 -4.58 10.38 -11.61
C PHE A 122 -3.43 10.64 -10.64
N ALA A 123 -2.96 9.56 -10.01
CA ALA A 123 -1.92 9.64 -9.00
C ALA A 123 -0.62 10.23 -9.58
N GLU A 124 -0.16 11.30 -9.00
CA GLU A 124 1.13 11.90 -9.31
C GLU A 124 2.03 11.84 -8.07
N PHE A 125 2.84 10.77 -7.99
CA PHE A 125 3.68 10.53 -6.82
C PHE A 125 4.92 11.42 -6.77
N SER A 126 5.26 12.09 -7.87
CA SER A 126 6.38 13.04 -7.94
C SER A 126 6.19 14.27 -7.05
N LEU A 127 4.96 14.57 -6.61
CA LEU A 127 4.67 15.66 -5.69
C LEU A 127 5.16 15.38 -4.27
N ILE A 128 5.44 14.12 -3.95
CA ILE A 128 5.97 13.72 -2.66
C ILE A 128 7.49 13.63 -2.76
N LEU A 129 8.19 14.45 -1.96
CA LEU A 129 9.64 14.39 -1.88
C LEU A 129 10.04 13.26 -0.93
N LEU A 130 10.98 12.43 -1.37
CA LEU A 130 11.51 11.33 -0.59
C LEU A 130 13.02 11.55 -0.34
N PRO A 131 13.54 11.14 0.84
CA PRO A 131 14.97 11.28 1.13
C PRO A 131 15.79 10.38 0.22
N GLU A 132 16.57 10.96 -0.69
CA GLU A 132 17.34 10.22 -1.70
C GLU A 132 18.36 9.25 -1.10
N ASN A 133 18.86 9.55 0.12
CA ASN A 133 19.80 8.68 0.82
C ASN A 133 19.19 7.40 1.36
N PHE A 134 17.88 7.36 1.54
CA PHE A 134 17.18 6.26 2.20
C PHE A 134 16.25 5.49 1.28
N VAL A 135 15.76 6.14 0.22
CA VAL A 135 14.67 5.60 -0.61
C VAL A 135 15.09 5.63 -2.08
N PHE A 136 14.88 4.52 -2.77
CA PHE A 136 15.04 4.46 -4.21
C PHE A 136 13.91 5.22 -4.92
N GLN A 137 14.09 5.50 -6.20
CA GLN A 137 13.07 6.14 -7.01
C GLN A 137 11.77 5.32 -7.00
N THR A 138 10.65 5.99 -6.79
CA THR A 138 9.32 5.36 -6.78
C THR A 138 9.01 4.73 -8.13
N GLN A 139 8.57 3.48 -8.11
CA GLN A 139 8.09 2.78 -9.29
C GLN A 139 6.58 2.81 -9.31
N GLU A 140 5.97 3.25 -10.40
CA GLU A 140 4.53 3.16 -10.58
C GLU A 140 4.13 1.72 -10.91
N TYR A 141 3.03 1.28 -10.32
CA TYR A 141 2.51 -0.07 -10.49
C TYR A 141 0.99 -0.03 -10.65
N PRO A 142 0.43 -0.55 -11.76
CA PRO A 142 -1.01 -0.61 -11.93
C PRO A 142 -1.61 -1.77 -11.13
N LEU A 143 -2.65 -1.48 -10.34
CA LEU A 143 -3.44 -2.47 -9.62
C LEU A 143 -4.75 -2.71 -10.35
N SER A 144 -5.06 -3.97 -10.62
CA SER A 144 -6.36 -4.33 -11.13
C SER A 144 -7.40 -4.43 -10.01
N SER A 145 -8.67 -4.24 -10.33
CA SER A 145 -9.77 -4.32 -9.37
C SER A 145 -9.93 -5.72 -8.74
N GLU A 146 -9.32 -6.74 -9.31
CA GLU A 146 -9.36 -8.12 -8.81
C GLU A 146 -8.35 -8.36 -7.68
N GLU A 147 -7.33 -7.51 -7.54
CA GLU A 147 -6.31 -7.67 -6.51
C GLU A 147 -6.84 -7.29 -5.13
N GLU A 148 -6.47 -8.07 -4.11
CA GLU A 148 -6.86 -7.84 -2.71
C GLU A 148 -6.47 -6.44 -2.25
N LEU A 149 -5.28 -5.98 -2.59
CA LEU A 149 -4.80 -4.65 -2.23
C LEU A 149 -5.69 -3.53 -2.78
N TYR A 150 -6.21 -3.69 -3.99
CA TYR A 150 -7.15 -2.73 -4.57
C TYR A 150 -8.39 -2.55 -3.69
N GLN A 151 -8.96 -3.65 -3.23
CA GLN A 151 -10.14 -3.64 -2.36
C GLN A 151 -9.83 -2.99 -1.01
N LEU A 152 -8.67 -3.27 -0.46
CA LEU A 152 -8.22 -2.69 0.82
C LEU A 152 -8.02 -1.19 0.70
N ILE A 153 -7.40 -0.71 -0.38
CA ILE A 153 -7.20 0.72 -0.61
C ILE A 153 -8.55 1.44 -0.70
N GLN A 154 -9.51 0.87 -1.42
CA GLN A 154 -10.86 1.45 -1.53
C GLN A 154 -11.58 1.51 -0.18
N TYR A 155 -11.41 0.50 0.64
CA TYR A 155 -12.05 0.44 1.96
C TYR A 155 -11.48 1.47 2.95
N TYR A 156 -10.15 1.68 2.91
CA TYR A 156 -9.46 2.55 3.87
C TYR A 156 -9.27 4.01 3.38
N GLU A 157 -9.72 4.32 2.20
CA GLU A 157 -9.70 5.70 1.71
C GLU A 157 -10.68 6.62 2.43
#